data_c52b91eef7965d6f9c0c6093adff5e41
#
_entry.id   c52b91eef7965d6f9c0c6093adff5e41
#
_cell.length_a   1.000
_cell.length_b   1.000
_cell.length_c   1.000
_cell.angle_alpha   90.00
_cell.angle_beta   90.00
_cell.angle_gamma   90.00
#
_symmetry.space_group_name_H-M   'P 1'
#
loop_
_entity.id
_entity.type
_entity.pdbx_description
1 polymer ?
#
loop_
_entity_poly.entity_id
_entity_poly.type
_entity_poly.pdbx_seq_one_letter_code
_entity_poly.pdbx_strand_id
1 'polypeptide(L)'
;TREQTLVIESGHPLGLFHSRPDVPRVIITNSMMVGMFDNQHDWHEAAQMGVANYGQMTAGGWMYIGPQGIVHGTFNTLLNAGRLKLGIPQDKNLSGHLFVSSGLGGMSGAQPKAAEIAGAASIIAEVDRSRIETRYKQGWVEHVTTDLHTAFRMALSAAERHESCSVAYHGNVVDLLEYAVQEDIPIEL
;
A
#
# COMPACT_ATOMS: atom_id res chain seq x y z
N THR A 1 -30.68 -15.76 4.03
CA THR A 1 -31.92 -16.50 3.73
C THR A 1 -32.51 -15.99 2.43
N ARG A 2 -33.52 -16.70 1.89
CA ARG A 2 -34.22 -16.25 0.66
C ARG A 2 -35.13 -15.05 0.90
N GLU A 3 -35.34 -14.69 2.14
CA GLU A 3 -36.25 -13.64 2.58
C GLU A 3 -35.51 -12.38 3.05
N GLN A 4 -34.18 -12.36 2.93
CA GLN A 4 -33.39 -11.25 3.43
C GLN A 4 -32.30 -10.87 2.38
N THR A 5 -32.11 -9.57 2.24
CA THR A 5 -31.02 -8.95 1.49
C THR A 5 -30.01 -8.39 2.48
N LEU A 6 -28.75 -8.81 2.34
CA LEU A 6 -27.64 -8.25 3.06
C LEU A 6 -27.16 -6.97 2.36
N VAL A 7 -27.11 -5.88 3.08
CA VAL A 7 -26.51 -4.62 2.60
C VAL A 7 -25.18 -4.42 3.27
N ILE A 8 -24.16 -4.19 2.44
CA ILE A 8 -22.78 -3.95 2.86
C ILE A 8 -22.34 -2.61 2.30
N GLU A 9 -21.81 -1.76 3.14
CA GLU A 9 -21.26 -0.48 2.77
C GLU A 9 -19.78 -0.41 3.16
N SER A 10 -18.92 -0.11 2.18
CA SER A 10 -17.47 -0.02 2.36
C SER A 10 -16.87 -1.21 3.15
N GLY A 11 -17.39 -2.41 2.90
CA GLY A 11 -16.96 -3.64 3.56
C GLY A 11 -17.61 -3.92 4.93
N HIS A 12 -18.44 -3.02 5.44
CA HIS A 12 -19.17 -3.19 6.70
C HIS A 12 -20.63 -3.62 6.45
N PRO A 13 -21.11 -4.68 7.11
CA PRO A 13 -22.52 -5.04 7.03
C PRO A 13 -23.38 -3.99 7.75
N LEU A 14 -24.25 -3.32 6.99
CA LEU A 14 -25.22 -2.38 7.53
C LEU A 14 -26.43 -3.08 8.13
N GLY A 15 -26.85 -4.19 7.56
CA GLY A 15 -27.98 -4.93 8.07
C GLY A 15 -28.57 -5.93 7.08
N LEU A 16 -29.59 -6.64 7.59
CA LEU A 16 -30.42 -7.55 6.84
C LEU A 16 -31.81 -6.93 6.66
N PHE A 17 -32.20 -6.71 5.43
CA PHE A 17 -33.47 -6.10 5.08
C PHE A 17 -34.39 -7.15 4.48
N HIS A 18 -35.69 -6.97 4.65
CA HIS A 18 -36.66 -7.86 4.04
C HIS A 18 -36.51 -7.89 2.53
N SER A 19 -36.49 -9.09 1.95
CA SER A 19 -36.26 -9.31 0.53
C SER A 19 -37.45 -9.94 -0.15
N ARG A 20 -37.48 -9.82 -1.47
CA ARG A 20 -38.46 -10.44 -2.36
C ARG A 20 -37.71 -11.18 -3.48
N PRO A 21 -38.40 -12.04 -4.23
CA PRO A 21 -37.75 -12.81 -5.31
C PRO A 21 -37.12 -11.94 -6.42
N ASP A 22 -37.63 -10.73 -6.60
CA ASP A 22 -37.24 -9.77 -7.64
C ASP A 22 -36.13 -8.78 -7.22
N VAL A 23 -35.61 -8.87 -6.00
CA VAL A 23 -34.56 -7.99 -5.51
C VAL A 23 -33.24 -8.71 -5.27
N PRO A 24 -32.08 -7.99 -5.33
CA PRO A 24 -30.78 -8.57 -5.07
C PRO A 24 -30.70 -9.19 -3.66
N ARG A 25 -29.92 -10.27 -3.55
CA ARG A 25 -29.67 -10.89 -2.24
C ARG A 25 -28.58 -10.19 -1.45
N VAL A 26 -27.70 -9.54 -2.16
CA VAL A 26 -26.59 -8.76 -1.59
C VAL A 26 -26.50 -7.46 -2.34
N ILE A 27 -26.44 -6.37 -1.62
CA ILE A 27 -26.15 -5.02 -2.12
C ILE A 27 -24.83 -4.60 -1.51
N ILE A 28 -23.89 -4.24 -2.36
CA ILE A 28 -22.58 -3.73 -1.97
C ILE A 28 -22.42 -2.34 -2.54
N THR A 29 -22.08 -1.41 -1.70
CA THR A 29 -21.88 -0.01 -2.06
C THR A 29 -20.69 0.58 -1.34
N ASN A 30 -20.15 1.67 -1.87
CA ASN A 30 -19.17 2.50 -1.21
C ASN A 30 -19.82 3.78 -0.68
N SER A 31 -19.56 4.11 0.56
CA SER A 31 -19.83 5.44 1.07
C SER A 31 -18.88 6.44 0.43
N MET A 32 -19.44 7.54 -0.06
CA MET A 32 -18.68 8.67 -0.53
C MET A 32 -19.20 9.93 0.14
N MET A 33 -18.30 10.70 0.74
CA MET A 33 -18.66 12.01 1.26
C MET A 33 -18.91 12.97 0.11
N VAL A 34 -19.98 13.74 0.19
CA VAL A 34 -20.26 14.82 -0.75
C VAL A 34 -19.29 15.98 -0.48
N GLY A 35 -18.77 16.63 -1.51
CA GLY A 35 -17.69 17.60 -1.43
C GLY A 35 -17.87 18.76 -0.43
N MET A 36 -19.10 19.11 -0.04
CA MET A 36 -19.33 20.06 1.04
C MET A 36 -19.10 19.50 2.45
N PHE A 37 -18.92 18.18 2.59
CA PHE A 37 -18.70 17.45 3.84
C PHE A 37 -17.41 16.64 3.82
N ASP A 38 -16.50 16.88 2.89
CA ASP A 38 -15.28 16.07 2.71
C ASP A 38 -14.07 16.54 3.54
N ASN A 39 -14.33 17.34 4.57
CA ASN A 39 -13.30 17.74 5.52
C ASN A 39 -13.10 16.69 6.63
N GLN A 40 -11.96 16.78 7.31
CA GLN A 40 -11.56 15.81 8.32
C GLN A 40 -12.55 15.69 9.49
N HIS A 41 -13.17 16.81 9.88
CA HIS A 41 -14.12 16.82 10.99
C HIS A 41 -15.40 16.05 10.62
N ASP A 42 -16.00 16.37 9.48
CA ASP A 42 -17.25 15.75 9.04
C ASP A 42 -17.05 14.23 8.78
N TRP A 43 -15.87 13.86 8.27
CA TRP A 43 -15.48 12.43 8.13
C TRP A 43 -15.45 11.71 9.48
N HIS A 44 -14.84 12.32 10.49
CA HIS A 44 -14.77 11.71 11.82
C HIS A 44 -16.16 11.60 12.46
N GLU A 45 -16.97 12.63 12.33
CA GLU A 45 -18.35 12.63 12.85
C GLU A 45 -19.20 11.55 12.16
N ALA A 46 -19.18 11.50 10.84
CA ALA A 46 -19.91 10.51 10.06
C ALA A 46 -19.43 9.07 10.36
N ALA A 47 -18.13 8.88 10.56
CA ALA A 47 -17.58 7.59 10.95
C ALA A 47 -18.03 7.17 12.36
N GLN A 48 -18.08 8.10 13.32
CA GLN A 48 -18.59 7.82 14.67
C GLN A 48 -20.07 7.47 14.67
N MET A 49 -20.84 8.09 13.82
CA MET A 49 -22.27 7.76 13.62
C MET A 49 -22.49 6.48 12.82
N GLY A 50 -21.45 5.89 12.24
CA GLY A 50 -21.54 4.68 11.41
C GLY A 50 -22.19 4.92 10.03
N VAL A 51 -22.31 6.18 9.57
CA VAL A 51 -22.91 6.51 8.27
C VAL A 51 -21.88 6.66 7.16
N ALA A 52 -20.61 6.77 7.50
CA ALA A 52 -19.51 6.75 6.53
C ALA A 52 -18.37 5.87 7.04
N ASN A 53 -17.75 5.16 6.12
CA ASN A 53 -16.56 4.38 6.36
C ASN A 53 -15.52 4.72 5.33
N TYR A 54 -14.27 4.90 5.78
CA TYR A 54 -13.17 4.99 4.86
C TYR A 54 -12.95 3.62 4.22
N GLY A 55 -13.40 3.48 2.98
CA GLY A 55 -13.08 2.34 2.14
C GLY A 55 -12.07 2.78 1.09
N GLN A 56 -10.98 2.06 0.99
CA GLN A 56 -10.18 2.12 -0.21
C GLN A 56 -11.04 1.66 -1.39
N MET A 57 -10.75 2.13 -2.60
CA MET A 57 -11.60 1.90 -3.76
C MET A 57 -11.98 0.41 -3.98
N THR A 58 -11.04 -0.50 -3.76
CA THR A 58 -11.28 -1.95 -3.80
C THR A 58 -11.78 -2.51 -2.47
N ALA A 59 -11.50 -1.85 -1.35
CA ALA A 59 -11.93 -2.25 -0.02
C ALA A 59 -13.41 -1.95 0.24
N GLY A 60 -13.98 -0.96 -0.44
CA GLY A 60 -15.40 -0.68 -0.37
C GLY A 60 -16.27 -1.78 -0.94
N GLY A 61 -15.69 -2.62 -1.80
CA GLY A 61 -16.36 -3.79 -2.31
C GLY A 61 -16.10 -5.02 -1.46
N TRP A 62 -17.00 -5.96 -1.52
CA TRP A 62 -16.83 -7.29 -0.93
C TRP A 62 -15.56 -7.99 -1.39
N MET A 63 -15.10 -7.69 -2.60
CA MET A 63 -13.95 -8.33 -3.24
C MET A 63 -12.60 -7.92 -2.64
N TYR A 64 -12.57 -6.96 -1.73
CA TYR A 64 -11.34 -6.61 -1.04
C TYR A 64 -10.93 -7.71 -0.07
N ILE A 65 -9.77 -8.27 -0.33
CA ILE A 65 -9.21 -9.40 0.41
C ILE A 65 -8.16 -9.00 1.45
N GLY A 66 -8.02 -7.70 1.69
CA GLY A 66 -7.07 -7.16 2.68
C GLY A 66 -5.69 -6.87 2.09
N PRO A 67 -4.70 -6.60 2.97
CA PRO A 67 -3.35 -6.22 2.56
C PRO A 67 -2.65 -7.23 1.64
N GLN A 68 -2.94 -8.52 1.79
CA GLN A 68 -2.34 -9.56 0.96
C GLN A 68 -2.67 -9.41 -0.53
N GLY A 69 -3.85 -8.90 -0.89
CA GLY A 69 -4.20 -8.63 -2.28
C GLY A 69 -3.34 -7.54 -2.90
N ILE A 70 -3.05 -6.49 -2.12
CA ILE A 70 -2.19 -5.39 -2.55
C ILE A 70 -0.72 -5.83 -2.60
N VAL A 71 -0.25 -6.62 -1.64
CA VAL A 71 1.09 -7.22 -1.68
C VAL A 71 1.26 -8.04 -2.96
N HIS A 72 0.31 -8.91 -3.26
CA HIS A 72 0.35 -9.73 -4.48
C HIS A 72 0.34 -8.89 -5.76
N GLY A 73 -0.52 -7.87 -5.83
CA GLY A 73 -0.57 -6.96 -6.97
C GLY A 73 0.74 -6.20 -7.17
N THR A 74 1.29 -5.64 -6.11
CA THR A 74 2.57 -4.91 -6.15
C THR A 74 3.73 -5.84 -6.50
N PHE A 75 3.79 -7.03 -5.89
CA PHE A 75 4.79 -8.05 -6.22
C PHE A 75 4.80 -8.39 -7.71
N ASN A 76 3.63 -8.69 -8.28
CA ASN A 76 3.53 -8.99 -9.70
C ASN A 76 3.92 -7.81 -10.59
N THR A 77 3.55 -6.59 -10.20
CA THR A 77 3.91 -5.37 -10.92
C THR A 77 5.42 -5.15 -10.94
N LEU A 78 6.08 -5.27 -9.79
CA LEU A 78 7.53 -5.12 -9.68
C LEU A 78 8.28 -6.19 -10.49
N LEU A 79 7.92 -7.46 -10.36
CA LEU A 79 8.53 -8.53 -11.15
C LEU A 79 8.35 -8.32 -12.65
N ASN A 80 7.17 -7.92 -13.09
CA ASN A 80 6.92 -7.68 -14.51
C ASN A 80 7.67 -6.44 -15.01
N ALA A 81 7.77 -5.39 -14.21
CA ALA A 81 8.59 -4.22 -14.55
C ALA A 81 10.07 -4.62 -14.69
N GLY A 82 10.62 -5.38 -13.75
CA GLY A 82 11.99 -5.89 -13.85
C GLY A 82 12.22 -6.75 -15.09
N ARG A 83 11.29 -7.65 -15.42
CA ARG A 83 11.37 -8.46 -16.64
C ARG A 83 11.33 -7.64 -17.91
N LEU A 84 10.42 -6.67 -17.98
CA LEU A 84 10.19 -5.87 -19.18
C LEU A 84 11.24 -4.78 -19.38
N LYS A 85 11.75 -4.18 -18.30
CA LYS A 85 12.65 -3.01 -18.35
C LYS A 85 14.10 -3.37 -18.13
N LEU A 86 14.38 -4.32 -17.24
CA LEU A 86 15.73 -4.72 -16.88
C LEU A 86 16.14 -6.05 -17.52
N GLY A 87 15.23 -6.73 -18.22
CA GLY A 87 15.51 -8.00 -18.89
C GLY A 87 15.72 -9.17 -17.92
N ILE A 88 15.21 -9.09 -16.71
CA ILE A 88 15.38 -10.14 -15.69
C ILE A 88 14.69 -11.42 -16.18
N PRO A 89 15.39 -12.57 -16.20
CA PRO A 89 14.82 -13.86 -16.59
C PRO A 89 13.62 -14.28 -15.71
N GLN A 90 12.72 -15.10 -16.25
CA GLN A 90 11.51 -15.52 -15.53
C GLN A 90 11.78 -16.34 -14.27
N ASP A 91 12.89 -17.05 -14.23
CA ASP A 91 13.34 -17.87 -13.10
C ASP A 91 14.13 -17.07 -12.04
N LYS A 92 14.34 -15.77 -12.27
CA LYS A 92 15.03 -14.86 -11.35
C LYS A 92 14.05 -13.89 -10.69
N ASN A 93 14.47 -13.39 -9.53
CA ASN A 93 13.80 -12.34 -8.76
C ASN A 93 14.51 -10.98 -8.94
N LEU A 94 14.14 -9.99 -8.13
CA LEU A 94 14.69 -8.63 -8.18
C LEU A 94 15.92 -8.46 -7.26
N SER A 95 16.60 -9.54 -6.92
CA SER A 95 17.82 -9.51 -6.09
C SER A 95 18.91 -8.68 -6.78
N GLY A 96 19.48 -7.76 -6.02
CA GLY A 96 20.49 -6.83 -6.54
C GLY A 96 19.93 -5.53 -7.13
N HIS A 97 18.62 -5.33 -7.11
CA HIS A 97 17.97 -4.13 -7.65
C HIS A 97 17.36 -3.25 -6.56
N LEU A 98 17.38 -1.92 -6.80
CA LEU A 98 16.82 -0.91 -5.90
C LEU A 98 15.45 -0.43 -6.40
N PHE A 99 14.46 -0.52 -5.53
CA PHE A 99 13.12 0.05 -5.71
C PHE A 99 12.94 1.27 -4.80
N VAL A 100 12.52 2.41 -5.38
CA VAL A 100 12.23 3.63 -4.63
C VAL A 100 10.79 4.06 -4.88
N SER A 101 10.07 4.33 -3.80
CA SER A 101 8.67 4.75 -3.89
C SER A 101 8.28 5.63 -2.70
N SER A 102 6.98 5.95 -2.60
CA SER A 102 6.45 6.74 -1.49
C SER A 102 5.11 6.23 -0.98
N GLY A 103 4.85 6.58 0.27
CA GLY A 103 3.62 6.29 0.97
C GLY A 103 3.65 4.96 1.73
N LEU A 104 3.23 5.00 3.00
CA LEU A 104 3.07 3.84 3.88
C LEU A 104 1.64 3.75 4.45
N GLY A 105 0.69 4.35 3.73
CA GLY A 105 -0.72 4.32 4.08
C GLY A 105 -1.37 2.94 3.90
N GLY A 106 -2.71 2.95 3.77
CA GLY A 106 -3.49 1.72 3.68
C GLY A 106 -3.13 0.83 2.51
N MET A 107 -2.94 1.40 1.34
CA MET A 107 -2.56 0.68 0.12
C MET A 107 -1.05 0.62 -0.07
N SER A 108 -0.41 1.78 -0.10
CA SER A 108 1.03 1.89 -0.37
C SER A 108 1.91 1.25 0.70
N GLY A 109 1.40 1.07 1.91
CA GLY A 109 2.10 0.35 2.97
C GLY A 109 2.44 -1.11 2.66
N ALA A 110 1.85 -1.69 1.61
CA ALA A 110 2.19 -3.02 1.11
C ALA A 110 3.49 -3.05 0.28
N GLN A 111 3.95 -1.92 -0.24
CA GLN A 111 5.08 -1.85 -1.18
C GLN A 111 6.38 -2.41 -0.61
N PRO A 112 6.83 -2.04 0.61
CA PRO A 112 8.07 -2.56 1.14
C PRO A 112 8.04 -4.08 1.28
N LYS A 113 6.93 -4.65 1.75
CA LYS A 113 6.77 -6.10 1.89
C LYS A 113 6.75 -6.82 0.55
N ALA A 114 6.10 -6.24 -0.43
CA ALA A 114 6.08 -6.78 -1.80
C ALA A 114 7.48 -6.76 -2.43
N ALA A 115 8.25 -5.69 -2.22
CA ALA A 115 9.63 -5.58 -2.69
C ALA A 115 10.54 -6.63 -2.05
N GLU A 116 10.46 -6.83 -0.73
CA GLU A 116 11.18 -7.89 -0.02
C GLU A 116 10.89 -9.28 -0.59
N ILE A 117 9.60 -9.61 -0.76
CA ILE A 117 9.18 -10.90 -1.33
C ILE A 117 9.70 -11.06 -2.77
N ALA A 118 9.77 -9.97 -3.53
CA ALA A 118 10.35 -9.96 -4.87
C ALA A 118 11.88 -10.02 -4.87
N GLY A 119 12.52 -9.93 -3.72
CA GLY A 119 13.98 -9.98 -3.55
C GLY A 119 14.69 -8.63 -3.68
N ALA A 120 13.95 -7.53 -3.87
CA ALA A 120 14.53 -6.21 -4.04
C ALA A 120 14.93 -5.55 -2.71
N ALA A 121 15.93 -4.67 -2.76
CA ALA A 121 16.11 -3.64 -1.76
C ALA A 121 15.16 -2.47 -2.05
N SER A 122 14.60 -1.85 -1.02
CA SER A 122 13.64 -0.76 -1.22
C SER A 122 13.79 0.39 -0.24
N ILE A 123 13.50 1.61 -0.71
CA ILE A 123 13.38 2.81 0.11
C ILE A 123 12.00 3.40 -0.14
N ILE A 124 11.20 3.54 0.91
CA ILE A 124 9.85 4.10 0.81
C ILE A 124 9.79 5.38 1.66
N ALA A 125 9.61 6.52 0.99
CA ALA A 125 9.41 7.79 1.68
C ALA A 125 8.00 7.89 2.26
N GLU A 126 7.89 8.42 3.47
CA GLU A 126 6.61 8.73 4.10
C GLU A 126 6.77 9.97 4.99
N VAL A 127 5.88 10.93 4.82
CA VAL A 127 5.91 12.19 5.59
C VAL A 127 5.20 12.07 6.94
N ASP A 128 4.32 11.10 7.07
CA ASP A 128 3.57 10.85 8.31
C ASP A 128 4.27 9.78 9.16
N ARG A 129 4.91 10.23 10.22
CA ARG A 129 5.63 9.34 11.14
C ARG A 129 4.75 8.24 11.74
N SER A 130 3.48 8.51 11.98
CA SER A 130 2.57 7.52 12.57
C SER A 130 2.35 6.32 11.67
N ARG A 131 2.35 6.52 10.35
CA ARG A 131 2.26 5.47 9.35
C ARG A 131 3.52 4.62 9.31
N ILE A 132 4.69 5.26 9.37
CA ILE A 132 5.98 4.56 9.46
C ILE A 132 5.99 3.65 10.70
N GLU A 133 5.66 4.19 11.86
CA GLU A 133 5.63 3.43 13.12
C GLU A 133 4.66 2.24 13.05
N THR A 134 3.50 2.45 12.43
CA THR A 134 2.51 1.39 12.23
C THR A 134 3.09 0.25 11.39
N ARG A 135 3.69 0.55 10.24
CA ARG A 135 4.26 -0.47 9.35
C ARG A 135 5.48 -1.16 9.94
N TYR A 136 6.31 -0.43 10.66
CA TYR A 136 7.44 -1.00 11.38
C TYR A 136 6.98 -1.99 12.47
N LYS A 137 6.00 -1.61 13.30
CA LYS A 137 5.42 -2.49 14.33
C LYS A 137 4.75 -3.73 13.74
N GLN A 138 4.20 -3.64 12.54
CA GLN A 138 3.59 -4.75 11.81
C GLN A 138 4.64 -5.67 11.13
N GLY A 139 5.91 -5.32 11.12
CA GLY A 139 6.95 -6.08 10.41
C GLY A 139 6.86 -5.97 8.89
N TRP A 140 6.29 -4.84 8.39
CA TRP A 140 6.16 -4.57 6.95
C TRP A 140 7.31 -3.72 6.41
N VAL A 141 8.10 -3.17 7.30
CA VAL A 141 9.33 -2.41 7.04
C VAL A 141 10.37 -2.86 8.07
N GLU A 142 11.58 -3.12 7.61
CA GLU A 142 12.67 -3.60 8.47
C GLU A 142 13.42 -2.45 9.16
N HIS A 143 13.62 -1.34 8.47
CA HIS A 143 14.43 -0.23 8.96
C HIS A 143 13.70 1.11 8.82
N VAL A 144 14.01 2.03 9.72
CA VAL A 144 13.45 3.40 9.72
C VAL A 144 14.59 4.39 9.90
N THR A 145 14.62 5.43 9.07
CA THR A 145 15.60 6.52 9.20
C THR A 145 15.01 7.85 8.76
N THR A 146 15.61 8.95 9.24
CA THR A 146 15.37 10.32 8.78
C THR A 146 16.52 10.87 7.94
N ASP A 147 17.55 10.06 7.74
CA ASP A 147 18.78 10.44 7.07
C ASP A 147 18.88 9.78 5.70
N LEU A 148 18.99 10.60 4.64
CA LEU A 148 19.04 10.16 3.25
C LEU A 148 20.24 9.25 2.97
N HIS A 149 21.44 9.66 3.41
CA HIS A 149 22.65 8.89 3.20
C HIS A 149 22.52 7.50 3.84
N THR A 150 22.00 7.42 5.06
CA THR A 150 21.78 6.16 5.76
C THR A 150 20.75 5.30 5.03
N ALA A 151 19.65 5.87 4.51
CA ALA A 151 18.64 5.12 3.76
C ALA A 151 19.25 4.45 2.52
N PHE A 152 19.95 5.22 1.70
CA PHE A 152 20.60 4.68 0.49
C PHE A 152 21.73 3.70 0.82
N ARG A 153 22.58 4.00 1.80
CA ARG A 153 23.65 3.11 2.22
C ARG A 153 23.12 1.73 2.64
N MET A 154 22.03 1.67 3.41
CA MET A 154 21.42 0.42 3.84
C MET A 154 20.86 -0.37 2.65
N ALA A 155 20.06 0.29 1.82
CA ALA A 155 19.42 -0.37 0.68
C ALA A 155 20.45 -0.83 -0.38
N LEU A 156 21.41 0.01 -0.75
CA LEU A 156 22.45 -0.33 -1.71
C LEU A 156 23.36 -1.45 -1.21
N SER A 157 23.76 -1.41 0.06
CA SER A 157 24.57 -2.49 0.65
C SER A 157 23.82 -3.83 0.66
N ALA A 158 22.51 -3.84 0.86
CA ALA A 158 21.71 -5.05 0.74
C ALA A 158 21.63 -5.52 -0.73
N ALA A 159 21.39 -4.60 -1.66
CA ALA A 159 21.36 -4.92 -3.09
C ALA A 159 22.70 -5.53 -3.57
N GLU A 160 23.83 -4.95 -3.18
CA GLU A 160 25.16 -5.50 -3.50
C GLU A 160 25.36 -6.92 -3.00
N ARG A 161 24.79 -7.27 -1.86
CA ARG A 161 24.81 -8.64 -1.32
C ARG A 161 23.72 -9.54 -1.88
N HIS A 162 22.90 -9.04 -2.80
CA HIS A 162 21.72 -9.74 -3.30
C HIS A 162 20.71 -10.14 -2.21
N GLU A 163 20.60 -9.32 -1.18
CA GLU A 163 19.66 -9.48 -0.08
C GLU A 163 18.50 -8.50 -0.24
N SER A 164 17.29 -8.92 0.16
CA SER A 164 16.17 -8.00 0.27
C SER A 164 16.34 -7.11 1.51
N CYS A 165 15.83 -5.89 1.42
CA CYS A 165 15.83 -4.94 2.52
C CYS A 165 14.72 -3.93 2.31
N SER A 166 14.06 -3.51 3.36
CA SER A 166 13.10 -2.40 3.28
C SER A 166 13.43 -1.30 4.28
N VAL A 167 13.55 -0.08 3.76
CA VAL A 167 13.85 1.11 4.54
C VAL A 167 12.72 2.12 4.39
N ALA A 168 12.09 2.50 5.49
CA ALA A 168 11.20 3.67 5.53
C ALA A 168 12.04 4.92 5.78
N TYR A 169 11.99 5.85 4.86
CA TYR A 169 12.56 7.18 5.01
C TYR A 169 11.49 8.15 5.47
N HIS A 170 11.67 8.76 6.63
CA HIS A 170 10.75 9.79 7.12
C HIS A 170 11.08 11.13 6.47
N GLY A 171 10.45 11.43 5.37
CA GLY A 171 10.65 12.63 4.58
C GLY A 171 9.90 12.59 3.26
N ASN A 172 10.20 13.54 2.39
CA ASN A 172 9.59 13.66 1.08
C ASN A 172 10.32 12.77 0.05
N VAL A 173 9.57 12.14 -0.83
CA VAL A 173 10.16 11.36 -1.93
C VAL A 173 10.99 12.22 -2.90
N VAL A 174 10.66 13.50 -3.03
CA VAL A 174 11.45 14.43 -3.84
C VAL A 174 12.88 14.52 -3.33
N ASP A 175 13.06 14.59 -2.01
CA ASP A 175 14.40 14.62 -1.39
C ASP A 175 15.21 13.36 -1.72
N LEU A 176 14.55 12.18 -1.76
CA LEU A 176 15.19 10.92 -2.18
C LEU A 176 15.65 11.00 -3.64
N LEU A 177 14.79 11.48 -4.52
CA LEU A 177 15.10 11.55 -5.95
C LEU A 177 16.20 12.59 -6.25
N GLU A 178 16.15 13.75 -5.61
CA GLU A 178 17.18 14.78 -5.73
C GLU A 178 18.53 14.27 -5.21
N TYR A 179 18.54 13.60 -4.07
CA TYR A 179 19.75 12.99 -3.52
C TYR A 179 20.33 11.93 -4.45
N ALA A 180 19.49 11.06 -5.02
CA ALA A 180 19.94 10.03 -5.94
C ALA A 180 20.58 10.64 -7.20
N VAL A 181 20.00 11.73 -7.73
CA VAL A 181 20.57 12.46 -8.88
C VAL A 181 21.89 13.11 -8.53
N GLN A 182 22.01 13.73 -7.36
CA GLN A 182 23.24 14.41 -6.89
C GLN A 182 24.40 13.42 -6.69
N GLU A 183 24.11 12.25 -6.17
CA GLU A 183 25.10 11.20 -5.86
C GLU A 183 25.28 10.18 -7.01
N ASP A 184 24.63 10.40 -8.15
CA ASP A 184 24.66 9.50 -9.33
C ASP A 184 24.25 8.06 -8.98
N ILE A 185 23.25 7.91 -8.11
CA ILE A 185 22.75 6.60 -7.67
C ILE A 185 21.67 6.12 -8.66
N PRO A 186 21.86 4.96 -9.29
CA PRO A 186 20.84 4.40 -10.17
C PRO A 186 19.62 3.91 -9.37
N ILE A 187 18.45 4.40 -9.74
CA ILE A 187 17.15 3.86 -9.30
C ILE A 187 16.57 3.10 -10.49
N GLU A 188 16.34 1.81 -10.31
CA GLU A 188 15.97 0.93 -11.44
C GLU A 188 14.46 0.69 -11.52
N LEU A 189 13.76 0.80 -10.38
CA LEU A 189 12.32 0.54 -10.25
C LEU A 189 11.65 1.58 -9.35
#